data_61ce677506c8e7ca434f9a9d177f1ebb
#
_entry.id   61ce677506c8e7ca434f9a9d177f1ebb
#
_cell.length_a   1.000
_cell.length_b   1.000
_cell.length_c   1.000
_cell.angle_alpha   90.00
_cell.angle_beta   90.00
_cell.angle_gamma   90.00
#
_symmetry.space_group_name_H-M   'P 1'
#
loop_
_entity.id
_entity.type
_entity.pdbx_description
1 polymer ?
#
loop_
_entity_poly.entity_id
_entity_poly.type
_entity_poly.pdbx_seq_one_letter_code
_entity_poly.pdbx_strand_id
1 'polypeptide(L)'
;MENPDYEPSMFVDSNQAKELVDNNTVVIVVDTNKPSYTECQDLLYMTKTIVVLDHHRRGSEVIQNAVLSYVEPYASSSCEMIAEILQYFADGLKLRSIEADCIYAGIMIDTNNFTTRAGVRTFEAAAFLRRCGADVTRVRKMLRDNIDSYKARAEAVRTAEIYRDYFAIARCPSEGLESPTVVGAQAANELLNIAGVKASFVLTSYNNE
;
A
#
# COMPACT_ATOMS: atom_id res chain seq x y z
N MET A 1 -13.17 2.83 -8.11
CA MET A 1 -13.61 3.75 -9.20
C MET A 1 -13.46 3.01 -10.50
N GLU A 2 -14.57 2.78 -11.18
CA GLU A 2 -14.52 2.26 -12.55
C GLU A 2 -13.92 3.36 -13.44
N ASN A 3 -12.78 3.10 -14.04
CA ASN A 3 -12.19 3.98 -15.01
C ASN A 3 -12.62 3.48 -16.40
N PRO A 4 -13.29 4.31 -17.24
CA PRO A 4 -13.76 3.88 -18.55
C PRO A 4 -12.65 3.47 -19.52
N ASP A 5 -11.40 3.75 -19.20
CA ASP A 5 -10.24 3.38 -20.02
C ASP A 5 -9.84 1.90 -19.85
N TYR A 6 -10.44 1.19 -18.89
CA TYR A 6 -10.17 -0.23 -18.61
C TYR A 6 -11.42 -1.06 -18.77
N GLU A 7 -11.28 -2.23 -19.38
CA GLU A 7 -12.37 -3.19 -19.46
C GLU A 7 -12.68 -3.76 -18.07
N PRO A 8 -13.97 -3.93 -17.70
CA PRO A 8 -14.35 -4.53 -16.42
C PRO A 8 -13.72 -5.91 -16.18
N SER A 9 -13.47 -6.69 -17.24
CA SER A 9 -12.82 -7.99 -17.22
C SER A 9 -11.35 -7.96 -16.81
N MET A 10 -10.73 -6.78 -16.70
CA MET A 10 -9.35 -6.63 -16.24
C MET A 10 -9.21 -6.92 -14.74
N PHE A 11 -10.27 -6.69 -13.97
CA PHE A 11 -10.31 -6.96 -12.54
C PHE A 11 -11.20 -8.17 -12.28
N VAL A 12 -10.65 -9.17 -11.63
CA VAL A 12 -11.32 -10.44 -11.37
C VAL A 12 -11.29 -10.76 -9.87
N ASP A 13 -12.34 -11.40 -9.38
CA ASP A 13 -12.35 -11.94 -8.03
C ASP A 13 -11.58 -13.27 -7.94
N SER A 14 -11.41 -13.78 -6.72
CA SER A 14 -10.67 -15.03 -6.47
C SER A 14 -11.24 -16.24 -7.20
N ASN A 15 -12.56 -16.33 -7.38
CA ASN A 15 -13.18 -17.47 -8.08
C ASN A 15 -12.95 -17.37 -9.57
N GLN A 16 -13.16 -16.19 -10.15
CA GLN A 16 -12.87 -15.93 -11.56
C GLN A 16 -11.38 -16.15 -11.88
N ALA A 17 -10.47 -15.70 -11.00
CA ALA A 17 -9.05 -15.92 -11.16
C ALA A 17 -8.68 -17.42 -11.20
N LYS A 18 -9.30 -18.25 -10.34
CA LYS A 18 -9.10 -19.70 -10.33
C LYS A 18 -9.55 -20.38 -11.64
N GLU A 19 -10.60 -19.85 -12.27
CA GLU A 19 -11.09 -20.36 -13.55
C GLU A 19 -10.19 -19.97 -14.73
N LEU A 20 -9.51 -18.84 -14.62
CA LEU A 20 -8.64 -18.31 -15.69
C LEU A 20 -7.21 -18.84 -15.65
N VAL A 21 -6.72 -19.23 -14.47
CA VAL A 21 -5.32 -19.66 -14.30
C VAL A 21 -5.10 -21.05 -14.90
N ASP A 22 -4.06 -21.17 -15.72
CA ASP A 22 -3.56 -22.41 -16.30
C ASP A 22 -2.04 -22.56 -16.14
N ASN A 23 -1.46 -23.62 -16.73
CA ASN A 23 -0.03 -23.90 -16.68
C ASN A 23 0.85 -22.86 -17.39
N ASN A 24 0.29 -22.01 -18.25
CA ASN A 24 0.98 -20.96 -18.99
C ASN A 24 0.82 -19.58 -18.32
N THR A 25 0.03 -19.52 -17.27
CA THR A 25 -0.23 -18.28 -16.53
C THR A 25 0.96 -17.90 -15.66
N VAL A 26 1.37 -16.64 -15.70
CA VAL A 26 2.31 -16.05 -14.77
C VAL A 26 1.52 -15.36 -13.65
N VAL A 27 1.72 -15.78 -12.41
CA VAL A 27 1.16 -15.12 -11.23
C VAL A 27 2.24 -14.21 -10.65
N ILE A 28 1.95 -12.91 -10.59
CA ILE A 28 2.84 -11.91 -9.98
C ILE A 28 2.24 -11.46 -8.66
N VAL A 29 2.90 -11.80 -7.57
CA VAL A 29 2.56 -11.36 -6.22
C VAL A 29 3.32 -10.09 -5.92
N VAL A 30 2.61 -9.04 -5.53
CA VAL A 30 3.20 -7.74 -5.19
C VAL A 30 2.85 -7.36 -3.76
N ASP A 31 3.77 -6.67 -3.10
CA ASP A 31 3.60 -6.08 -1.76
C ASP A 31 3.39 -7.08 -0.62
N THR A 32 3.64 -8.35 -0.88
CA THR A 32 3.75 -9.38 0.15
C THR A 32 4.63 -10.54 -0.32
N ASN A 33 5.34 -11.15 0.61
CA ASN A 33 6.07 -12.41 0.36
C ASN A 33 5.47 -13.59 1.17
N LYS A 34 4.33 -13.38 1.85
CA LYS A 34 3.66 -14.38 2.68
C LYS A 34 2.44 -14.95 1.97
N PRO A 35 2.31 -16.29 1.85
CA PRO A 35 1.12 -16.92 1.27
C PRO A 35 -0.19 -16.49 1.94
N SER A 36 -0.21 -16.42 3.28
CA SER A 36 -1.42 -16.09 4.06
C SER A 36 -1.92 -14.65 3.86
N TYR A 37 -1.10 -13.76 3.27
CA TYR A 37 -1.47 -12.37 3.01
C TYR A 37 -1.93 -12.14 1.57
N THR A 38 -1.86 -13.17 0.72
CA THR A 38 -2.41 -13.08 -0.64
C THR A 38 -3.94 -13.19 -0.61
N GLU A 39 -4.63 -12.42 -1.42
CA GLU A 39 -6.09 -12.46 -1.50
C GLU A 39 -6.64 -13.82 -1.95
N CYS A 40 -5.86 -14.58 -2.72
CA CYS A 40 -6.20 -15.93 -3.16
C CYS A 40 -4.98 -16.83 -3.12
N GLN A 41 -4.76 -17.45 -1.97
CA GLN A 41 -3.61 -18.34 -1.75
C GLN A 41 -3.56 -19.53 -2.70
N ASP A 42 -4.72 -20.04 -3.15
CA ASP A 42 -4.80 -21.21 -4.04
C ASP A 42 -4.06 -20.97 -5.36
N LEU A 43 -4.04 -19.74 -5.87
CA LEU A 43 -3.35 -19.39 -7.12
C LEU A 43 -1.85 -19.72 -7.08
N LEU A 44 -1.24 -19.70 -5.89
CA LEU A 44 0.16 -20.05 -5.70
C LEU A 44 0.49 -21.53 -5.99
N TYR A 45 -0.54 -22.38 -6.09
CA TYR A 45 -0.40 -23.80 -6.36
C TYR A 45 -0.98 -24.23 -7.71
N MET A 46 -1.63 -23.30 -8.43
CA MET A 46 -2.29 -23.58 -9.72
C MET A 46 -1.40 -23.32 -10.92
N THR A 47 -0.29 -22.61 -10.75
CA THR A 47 0.71 -22.37 -11.80
C THR A 47 2.12 -22.69 -11.31
N LYS A 48 3.04 -22.93 -12.24
CA LYS A 48 4.47 -23.12 -11.95
C LYS A 48 5.28 -21.83 -12.07
N THR A 49 4.69 -20.76 -12.61
CA THR A 49 5.39 -19.51 -12.89
C THR A 49 4.90 -18.42 -11.94
N ILE A 50 5.54 -18.33 -10.78
CA ILE A 50 5.22 -17.34 -9.74
C ILE A 50 6.40 -16.39 -9.62
N VAL A 51 6.09 -15.08 -9.63
CA VAL A 51 7.02 -13.98 -9.38
C VAL A 51 6.58 -13.27 -8.12
N VAL A 52 7.52 -12.98 -7.22
CA VAL A 52 7.25 -12.22 -5.98
C VAL A 52 8.09 -10.94 -5.99
N LEU A 53 7.42 -9.80 -5.86
CA LEU A 53 8.03 -8.47 -5.78
C LEU A 53 7.57 -7.79 -4.49
N ASP A 54 8.45 -7.65 -3.50
CA ASP A 54 8.05 -7.18 -2.17
C ASP A 54 9.16 -6.38 -1.48
N HIS A 55 8.80 -5.43 -0.65
CA HIS A 55 9.73 -4.64 0.16
C HIS A 55 9.69 -4.99 1.66
N HIS A 56 8.83 -5.91 2.07
CA HIS A 56 8.75 -6.34 3.45
C HIS A 56 9.86 -7.31 3.82
N ARG A 57 10.28 -7.30 5.07
CA ARG A 57 11.25 -8.28 5.57
C ARG A 57 10.65 -9.69 5.53
N ARG A 58 11.45 -10.65 5.11
CA ARG A 58 11.08 -12.06 5.14
C ARG A 58 10.88 -12.51 6.59
N GLY A 59 9.76 -13.18 6.86
CA GLY A 59 9.47 -13.86 8.12
C GLY A 59 9.72 -15.37 8.03
N SER A 60 9.10 -16.12 8.94
CA SER A 60 9.11 -17.58 8.92
C SER A 60 8.25 -18.19 7.81
N GLU A 61 7.21 -17.46 7.41
CA GLU A 61 6.31 -17.84 6.32
C GLU A 61 6.68 -17.06 5.06
N VAL A 62 7.04 -17.77 3.98
CA VAL A 62 7.39 -17.18 2.69
C VAL A 62 6.88 -18.03 1.54
N ILE A 63 6.60 -17.43 0.39
CA ILE A 63 6.28 -18.12 -0.86
C ILE A 63 7.55 -18.80 -1.36
N GLN A 64 7.61 -20.13 -1.27
CA GLN A 64 8.82 -20.92 -1.56
C GLN A 64 8.93 -21.35 -3.02
N ASN A 65 7.82 -21.47 -3.74
CA ASN A 65 7.74 -21.99 -5.10
C ASN A 65 7.81 -20.89 -6.19
N ALA A 66 8.25 -19.69 -5.82
CA ALA A 66 8.46 -18.61 -6.78
C ALA A 66 9.69 -18.90 -7.68
N VAL A 67 9.53 -18.76 -9.01
CA VAL A 67 10.64 -18.83 -9.96
C VAL A 67 11.53 -17.58 -9.90
N LEU A 68 10.95 -16.45 -9.46
CA LEU A 68 11.65 -15.22 -9.15
C LEU A 68 11.09 -14.64 -7.86
N SER A 69 11.96 -14.40 -6.90
CA SER A 69 11.60 -13.71 -5.65
C SER A 69 12.55 -12.53 -5.44
N TYR A 70 12.08 -11.33 -5.78
CA TYR A 70 12.80 -10.09 -5.56
C TYR A 70 12.20 -9.38 -4.34
N VAL A 71 12.85 -9.57 -3.20
CA VAL A 71 12.46 -8.97 -1.91
C VAL A 71 13.55 -8.01 -1.48
N GLU A 72 13.21 -6.71 -1.42
CA GLU A 72 14.15 -5.61 -1.18
C GLU A 72 13.68 -4.73 0.01
N PRO A 73 14.07 -5.07 1.26
CA PRO A 73 13.62 -4.36 2.45
C PRO A 73 14.12 -2.91 2.58
N TYR A 74 15.04 -2.49 1.72
CA TYR A 74 15.54 -1.11 1.70
C TYR A 74 14.81 -0.22 0.68
N ALA A 75 13.96 -0.80 -0.18
CA ALA A 75 13.03 -0.03 -0.99
C ALA A 75 11.96 0.61 -0.10
N SER A 76 11.54 1.81 -0.43
CA SER A 76 10.51 2.52 0.34
C SER A 76 9.13 1.89 0.21
N SER A 77 8.88 1.25 -0.94
CA SER A 77 7.61 0.63 -1.28
C SER A 77 7.77 -0.37 -2.43
N SER A 78 6.85 -1.30 -2.58
CA SER A 78 6.76 -2.13 -3.78
C SER A 78 6.48 -1.28 -5.03
N CYS A 79 5.80 -0.16 -4.90
CA CYS A 79 5.59 0.80 -5.99
C CYS A 79 6.89 1.45 -6.48
N GLU A 80 7.85 1.74 -5.60
CA GLU A 80 9.20 2.17 -5.99
C GLU A 80 9.87 1.10 -6.85
N MET A 81 9.87 -0.15 -6.39
CA MET A 81 10.47 -1.27 -7.11
C MET A 81 9.82 -1.47 -8.50
N ILE A 82 8.50 -1.41 -8.58
CA ILE A 82 7.77 -1.51 -9.85
C ILE A 82 8.15 -0.35 -10.78
N ALA A 83 8.21 0.89 -10.28
CA ALA A 83 8.62 2.03 -11.09
C ALA A 83 10.05 1.88 -11.64
N GLU A 84 10.97 1.31 -10.85
CA GLU A 84 12.33 0.99 -11.31
C GLU A 84 12.32 -0.09 -12.40
N ILE A 85 11.60 -1.20 -12.18
CA ILE A 85 11.50 -2.30 -13.15
C ILE A 85 10.92 -1.82 -14.50
N LEU A 86 9.86 -1.01 -14.45
CA LEU A 86 9.18 -0.53 -15.66
C LEU A 86 10.07 0.31 -16.57
N GLN A 87 11.12 0.96 -16.04
CA GLN A 87 12.09 1.71 -16.85
C GLN A 87 12.91 0.82 -17.79
N TYR A 88 13.05 -0.47 -17.45
CA TYR A 88 13.87 -1.44 -18.19
C TYR A 88 13.07 -2.62 -18.72
N PHE A 89 11.76 -2.67 -18.47
CA PHE A 89 10.92 -3.83 -18.78
C PHE A 89 10.77 -4.05 -20.29
N ALA A 90 10.56 -3.00 -21.04
CA ALA A 90 10.47 -3.04 -22.50
C ALA A 90 10.76 -1.68 -23.13
N ASP A 91 11.45 -1.70 -24.28
CA ASP A 91 11.70 -0.48 -25.04
C ASP A 91 10.38 0.15 -25.49
N GLY A 92 10.23 1.44 -25.22
CA GLY A 92 9.04 2.20 -25.61
C GLY A 92 7.79 1.95 -24.77
N LEU A 93 7.89 1.28 -23.61
CA LEU A 93 6.78 1.14 -22.68
C LEU A 93 6.22 2.52 -22.30
N LYS A 94 4.91 2.69 -22.47
CA LYS A 94 4.19 3.91 -22.12
C LYS A 94 3.20 3.60 -21.02
N LEU A 95 3.38 4.23 -19.87
CA LEU A 95 2.37 4.23 -18.81
C LEU A 95 1.27 5.22 -19.13
N ARG A 96 0.02 4.86 -18.88
CA ARG A 96 -1.08 5.82 -18.84
C ARG A 96 -0.93 6.71 -17.62
N SER A 97 -1.42 7.97 -17.71
CA SER A 97 -1.32 8.88 -16.57
C SER A 97 -1.93 8.35 -15.28
N ILE A 98 -3.04 7.59 -15.37
CA ILE A 98 -3.70 6.99 -14.22
C ILE A 98 -2.84 5.88 -13.58
N GLU A 99 -2.15 5.07 -14.38
CA GLU A 99 -1.22 4.04 -13.87
C GLU A 99 -0.05 4.69 -13.14
N ALA A 100 0.51 5.74 -13.74
CA ALA A 100 1.57 6.53 -13.11
C ALA A 100 1.09 7.22 -11.82
N ASP A 101 -0.16 7.72 -11.77
CA ASP A 101 -0.77 8.29 -10.58
C ASP A 101 -0.92 7.23 -9.47
N CYS A 102 -1.40 6.02 -9.80
CA CYS A 102 -1.59 4.95 -8.83
C CYS A 102 -0.26 4.48 -8.22
N ILE A 103 0.77 4.26 -9.05
CA ILE A 103 2.10 3.87 -8.55
C ILE A 103 2.70 4.99 -7.70
N TYR A 104 2.55 6.25 -8.13
CA TYR A 104 2.99 7.41 -7.35
C TYR A 104 2.27 7.51 -6.00
N ALA A 105 0.95 7.23 -5.99
CA ALA A 105 0.14 7.21 -4.76
C ALA A 105 0.65 6.16 -3.76
N GLY A 106 1.00 4.96 -4.22
CA GLY A 106 1.57 3.91 -3.38
C GLY A 106 2.89 4.35 -2.73
N ILE A 107 3.79 4.97 -3.49
CA ILE A 107 5.02 5.55 -2.91
C ILE A 107 4.68 6.60 -1.84
N MET A 108 3.71 7.49 -2.09
CA MET A 108 3.32 8.51 -1.13
C MET A 108 2.76 7.92 0.16
N ILE A 109 1.98 6.84 0.08
CA ILE A 109 1.38 6.17 1.26
C ILE A 109 2.49 5.58 2.12
N ASP A 110 3.36 4.74 1.55
CA ASP A 110 4.39 4.01 2.29
C ASP A 110 5.48 4.92 2.88
N THR A 111 5.70 6.07 2.26
CA THR A 111 6.69 7.06 2.70
C THR A 111 6.09 8.19 3.54
N ASN A 112 4.82 8.11 3.91
CA ASN A 112 4.10 9.21 4.55
C ASN A 112 4.38 10.55 3.85
N ASN A 113 4.03 10.65 2.57
CA ASN A 113 4.29 11.82 1.72
C ASN A 113 5.79 12.18 1.61
N PHE A 114 6.67 11.19 1.41
CA PHE A 114 8.13 11.35 1.31
C PHE A 114 8.81 11.85 2.59
N THR A 115 8.16 11.76 3.75
CA THR A 115 8.73 12.20 5.04
C THR A 115 9.48 11.07 5.75
N THR A 116 9.15 9.81 5.46
CA THR A 116 9.78 8.64 6.08
C THR A 116 10.23 7.64 5.02
N ARG A 117 11.34 6.94 5.25
CA ARG A 117 11.90 5.89 4.37
C ARG A 117 12.17 6.31 2.92
N ALA A 118 12.07 7.60 2.59
CA ALA A 118 12.33 8.08 1.23
C ALA A 118 13.84 8.29 1.04
N GLY A 119 14.44 7.49 0.16
CA GLY A 119 15.83 7.60 -0.26
C GLY A 119 15.97 8.20 -1.66
N VAL A 120 17.19 8.24 -2.19
CA VAL A 120 17.46 8.73 -3.57
C VAL A 120 16.63 7.95 -4.59
N ARG A 121 16.61 6.61 -4.49
CA ARG A 121 15.82 5.72 -5.37
C ARG A 121 14.34 6.11 -5.39
N THR A 122 13.77 6.43 -4.23
CA THR A 122 12.37 6.86 -4.10
C THR A 122 12.09 8.12 -4.93
N PHE A 123 12.98 9.11 -4.85
CA PHE A 123 12.83 10.35 -5.62
C PHE A 123 13.07 10.14 -7.11
N GLU A 124 13.99 9.26 -7.50
CA GLU A 124 14.22 8.88 -8.90
C GLU A 124 12.98 8.17 -9.49
N ALA A 125 12.39 7.21 -8.76
CA ALA A 125 11.14 6.56 -9.13
C ALA A 125 10.00 7.58 -9.26
N ALA A 126 9.86 8.49 -8.29
CA ALA A 126 8.87 9.56 -8.35
C ALA A 126 9.08 10.48 -9.55
N ALA A 127 10.33 10.86 -9.86
CA ALA A 127 10.66 11.67 -11.04
C ALA A 127 10.35 10.94 -12.35
N PHE A 128 10.60 9.63 -12.43
CA PHE A 128 10.21 8.81 -13.57
C PHE A 128 8.69 8.82 -13.76
N LEU A 129 7.93 8.56 -12.73
CA LEU A 129 6.45 8.57 -12.77
C LEU A 129 5.90 9.94 -13.18
N ARG A 130 6.52 11.04 -12.70
CA ARG A 130 6.19 12.40 -13.13
C ARG A 130 6.40 12.59 -14.64
N ARG A 131 7.50 12.08 -15.20
CA ARG A 131 7.73 12.09 -16.66
C ARG A 131 6.70 11.27 -17.42
N CYS A 132 6.19 10.19 -16.82
CA CYS A 132 5.10 9.37 -17.37
C CYS A 132 3.71 10.01 -17.24
N GLY A 133 3.59 11.19 -16.63
CA GLY A 133 2.34 11.94 -16.54
C GLY A 133 1.61 11.84 -15.19
N ALA A 134 2.24 11.30 -14.16
CA ALA A 134 1.69 11.36 -12.80
C ALA A 134 1.48 12.81 -12.36
N ASP A 135 0.34 13.12 -11.76
CA ASP A 135 -0.02 14.45 -11.27
C ASP A 135 -0.31 14.43 -9.76
N VAL A 136 0.53 15.14 -9.00
CA VAL A 136 0.44 15.17 -7.53
C VAL A 136 -0.92 15.69 -7.06
N THR A 137 -1.54 16.60 -7.80
CA THR A 137 -2.85 17.15 -7.46
C THR A 137 -3.95 16.10 -7.64
N ARG A 138 -3.89 15.31 -8.72
CA ARG A 138 -4.82 14.18 -8.92
C ARG A 138 -4.60 13.13 -7.83
N VAL A 139 -3.35 12.74 -7.57
CA VAL A 139 -3.01 11.76 -6.52
C VAL A 139 -3.53 12.21 -5.16
N ARG A 140 -3.30 13.47 -4.77
CA ARG A 140 -3.81 13.99 -3.51
C ARG A 140 -5.34 14.02 -3.44
N LYS A 141 -6.03 14.21 -4.57
CA LYS A 141 -7.49 14.10 -4.62
C LYS A 141 -7.96 12.66 -4.41
N MET A 142 -7.25 11.68 -4.98
CA MET A 142 -7.56 10.25 -4.79
C MET A 142 -7.40 9.80 -3.33
N LEU A 143 -6.43 10.37 -2.63
CA LEU A 143 -6.11 10.03 -1.23
C LEU A 143 -6.88 10.85 -0.19
N ARG A 144 -7.93 11.58 -0.59
CA ARG A 144 -8.75 12.33 0.36
C ARG A 144 -9.62 11.41 1.17
N ASP A 145 -9.63 11.65 2.47
CA ASP A 145 -10.54 10.97 3.39
C ASP A 145 -12.00 11.41 3.17
N ASN A 146 -12.91 10.53 3.50
CA ASN A 146 -14.30 10.92 3.71
C ASN A 146 -14.45 11.72 5.03
N ILE A 147 -15.56 12.42 5.17
CA ILE A 147 -15.78 13.33 6.31
C ILE A 147 -15.82 12.59 7.65
N ASP A 148 -16.34 11.36 7.69
CA ASP A 148 -16.50 10.59 8.90
C ASP A 148 -15.15 10.05 9.39
N SER A 149 -14.31 9.51 8.50
CA SER A 149 -12.93 9.13 8.78
C SER A 149 -12.10 10.33 9.28
N TYR A 150 -12.26 11.48 8.62
CA TYR A 150 -11.57 12.71 9.03
C TYR A 150 -11.99 13.17 10.45
N LYS A 151 -13.30 13.16 10.75
CA LYS A 151 -13.82 13.54 12.07
C LYS A 151 -13.35 12.57 13.17
N ALA A 152 -13.41 11.26 12.90
CA ALA A 152 -12.97 10.24 13.86
C ALA A 152 -11.48 10.40 14.21
N ARG A 153 -10.65 10.64 13.20
CA ARG A 153 -9.22 10.91 13.38
C ARG A 153 -8.97 12.20 14.17
N ALA A 154 -9.65 13.29 13.80
CA ALA A 154 -9.54 14.55 14.50
C ALA A 154 -9.96 14.42 15.98
N GLU A 155 -11.01 13.66 16.27
CA GLU A 155 -11.47 13.39 17.65
C GLU A 155 -10.44 12.57 18.43
N ALA A 156 -9.84 11.55 17.82
CA ALA A 156 -8.78 10.76 18.44
C ALA A 156 -7.58 11.66 18.83
N VAL A 157 -7.16 12.55 17.91
CA VAL A 157 -6.06 13.49 18.19
C VAL A 157 -6.46 14.49 19.27
N ARG A 158 -7.68 15.03 19.22
CA ARG A 158 -8.19 16.01 20.21
C ARG A 158 -8.23 15.46 21.64
N THR A 159 -8.56 14.16 21.78
CA THR A 159 -8.74 13.49 23.07
C THR A 159 -7.51 12.73 23.53
N ALA A 160 -6.42 12.81 22.78
CA ALA A 160 -5.18 12.12 23.12
C ALA A 160 -4.59 12.61 24.45
N GLU A 161 -4.16 11.67 25.25
CA GLU A 161 -3.45 11.92 26.50
C GLU A 161 -1.96 11.68 26.32
N ILE A 162 -1.13 12.57 26.87
CA ILE A 162 0.31 12.40 26.88
C ILE A 162 0.73 11.77 28.21
N TYR A 163 1.22 10.56 28.14
CA TYR A 163 1.71 9.83 29.31
C TYR A 163 3.25 9.87 29.37
N ARG A 164 3.78 10.20 30.54
CA ARG A 164 5.23 10.33 30.81
C ARG A 164 5.97 11.20 29.80
N ASP A 165 5.33 12.25 29.29
CA ASP A 165 5.85 13.22 28.34
C ASP A 165 6.27 12.66 26.94
N TYR A 166 6.15 11.33 26.71
CA TYR A 166 6.64 10.70 25.49
C TYR A 166 5.62 9.84 24.76
N PHE A 167 4.58 9.39 25.44
CA PHE A 167 3.62 8.45 24.89
C PHE A 167 2.28 9.11 24.66
N ALA A 168 1.82 9.14 23.42
CA ALA A 168 0.46 9.59 23.11
C ALA A 168 -0.49 8.38 23.14
N ILE A 169 -1.57 8.49 23.89
CA ILE A 169 -2.59 7.43 24.01
C ILE A 169 -3.93 8.04 23.63
N ALA A 170 -4.65 7.44 22.70
CA ALA A 170 -5.95 7.90 22.26
C ALA A 170 -6.93 6.76 22.01
N ARG A 171 -8.22 7.11 22.01
CA ARG A 171 -9.28 6.25 21.47
C ARG A 171 -9.78 6.85 20.18
N CYS A 172 -9.85 6.02 19.13
CA CYS A 172 -10.43 6.41 17.85
C CYS A 172 -11.86 5.87 17.78
N PRO A 173 -12.87 6.72 17.56
CA PRO A 173 -14.22 6.26 17.29
C PRO A 173 -14.24 5.34 16.07
N SER A 174 -15.02 4.26 16.13
CA SER A 174 -15.12 3.26 15.06
C SER A 174 -16.49 3.23 14.41
N GLU A 175 -17.48 3.87 15.02
CA GLU A 175 -18.86 3.80 14.59
C GLU A 175 -19.07 4.48 13.23
N GLY A 176 -19.69 3.77 12.31
CA GLY A 176 -19.96 4.25 10.95
C GLY A 176 -18.74 4.31 10.00
N LEU A 177 -17.57 3.82 10.42
CA LEU A 177 -16.38 3.77 9.58
C LEU A 177 -16.30 2.48 8.77
N GLU A 178 -15.94 2.59 7.50
CA GLU A 178 -15.67 1.42 6.64
C GLU A 178 -14.45 0.62 7.10
N SER A 179 -13.40 1.33 7.57
CA SER A 179 -12.14 0.73 7.98
C SER A 179 -11.60 1.38 9.27
N PRO A 180 -12.17 1.05 10.44
CA PRO A 180 -11.77 1.66 11.72
C PRO A 180 -10.29 1.50 12.04
N THR A 181 -9.70 0.34 11.72
CA THR A 181 -8.28 0.05 11.96
C THR A 181 -7.36 0.95 11.15
N VAL A 182 -7.72 1.27 9.89
CA VAL A 182 -6.96 2.19 9.03
C VAL A 182 -7.02 3.61 9.60
N VAL A 183 -8.21 4.07 10.01
CA VAL A 183 -8.39 5.41 10.61
C VAL A 183 -7.63 5.51 11.93
N GLY A 184 -7.65 4.46 12.76
CA GLY A 184 -6.87 4.39 13.99
C GLY A 184 -5.36 4.45 13.74
N ALA A 185 -4.86 3.75 12.73
CA ALA A 185 -3.44 3.81 12.34
C ALA A 185 -3.04 5.20 11.82
N GLN A 186 -3.90 5.86 11.04
CA GLN A 186 -3.68 7.24 10.59
C GLN A 186 -3.64 8.22 11.77
N ALA A 187 -4.56 8.08 12.76
CA ALA A 187 -4.54 8.89 13.97
C ALA A 187 -3.24 8.68 14.77
N ALA A 188 -2.76 7.44 14.87
CA ALA A 188 -1.49 7.14 15.52
C ALA A 188 -0.30 7.84 14.83
N ASN A 189 -0.28 7.84 13.49
CA ASN A 189 0.74 8.54 12.72
C ASN A 189 0.68 10.07 12.93
N GLU A 190 -0.51 10.65 13.03
CA GLU A 190 -0.65 12.09 13.33
C GLU A 190 -0.11 12.43 14.72
N LEU A 191 -0.39 11.60 15.72
CA LEU A 191 0.11 11.81 17.09
C LEU A 191 1.65 11.76 17.17
N LEU A 192 2.31 10.98 16.30
CA LEU A 192 3.77 10.94 16.20
C LEU A 192 4.39 12.23 15.65
N ASN A 193 3.61 13.11 15.01
CA ASN A 193 4.08 14.40 14.54
C ASN A 193 4.13 15.47 15.66
N ILE A 194 3.64 15.14 16.87
CA ILE A 194 3.67 16.05 18.02
C ILE A 194 5.09 16.06 18.59
N ALA A 195 5.65 17.25 18.78
CA ALA A 195 6.99 17.41 19.36
C ALA A 195 7.09 16.75 20.74
N GLY A 196 8.10 15.92 20.96
CA GLY A 196 8.32 15.16 22.20
C GLY A 196 7.69 13.78 22.23
N VAL A 197 6.68 13.49 21.42
CA VAL A 197 6.08 12.15 21.34
C VAL A 197 7.04 11.19 20.66
N LYS A 198 7.30 10.07 21.32
CA LYS A 198 8.19 8.99 20.85
C LYS A 198 7.43 7.74 20.39
N ALA A 199 6.23 7.55 20.91
CA ALA A 199 5.34 6.47 20.50
C ALA A 199 3.87 6.89 20.69
N SER A 200 3.01 6.36 19.84
CA SER A 200 1.57 6.57 19.89
C SER A 200 0.83 5.22 19.97
N PHE A 201 -0.23 5.20 20.74
CA PHE A 201 -1.11 4.06 20.92
C PHE A 201 -2.55 4.52 20.69
N VAL A 202 -3.16 4.01 19.63
CA VAL A 202 -4.56 4.32 19.33
C VAL A 202 -5.39 3.04 19.43
N LEU A 203 -6.38 3.08 20.30
CA LEU A 203 -7.33 2.00 20.51
C LEU A 203 -8.57 2.26 19.68
N THR A 204 -8.97 1.30 18.87
CA THR A 204 -10.19 1.36 18.07
C THR A 204 -10.92 0.03 18.16
N SER A 205 -12.25 0.04 18.24
CA SER A 205 -13.04 -1.19 18.23
C SER A 205 -13.08 -1.77 16.82
N TYR A 206 -12.94 -3.07 16.73
CA TYR A 206 -13.06 -3.82 15.48
C TYR A 206 -13.87 -5.09 15.74
N ASN A 207 -14.94 -5.34 14.97
CA ASN A 207 -15.81 -6.50 15.11
C ASN A 207 -16.38 -6.73 16.54
N ASN A 208 -16.69 -5.65 17.27
CA ASN A 208 -17.15 -5.69 18.68
C ASN A 208 -16.09 -6.18 19.71
N GLU A 209 -14.82 -6.12 19.38
CA GLU A 209 -13.68 -6.34 20.28
C GLU A 209 -12.90 -5.04 20.55
#